data_f66ce4ce3d35cd73731546ac46d7b7eb
#
_entry.id   f66ce4ce3d35cd73731546ac46d7b7eb
#
_cell.length_a   1.000
_cell.length_b   1.000
_cell.length_c   1.000
_cell.angle_alpha   90.00
_cell.angle_beta   90.00
_cell.angle_gamma   90.00
#
_symmetry.space_group_name_H-M   'P 1'
#
loop_
_entity.id
_entity.type
_entity.pdbx_description
1 polymer ?
#
loop_
_entity_poly.entity_id
_entity_poly.type
_entity_poly.pdbx_seq_one_letter_code
_entity_poly.pdbx_strand_id
1 'polypeptide(L)'
;MNKKEKIIIISFSILLGIFMYNLFLSGFYSIDTERIDSQGYFDYAIKDAYIKDGRIFSAIIFALLGFTNLSIKTVYLTNLGISILILSISVLEIYKILNKIKPTNNKKKILYFIVSFLYVFNFTLIDIMQFIDSFVINISILFFIKSLEKSIIYKNRKKGFLYALIAIFCYQGTVPVYIATAFLFCLLIYSKGCFRLLQTSFNYNNCIIA
;
A
#
# COMPACT_ATOMS: atom_id res chain seq x y z
N MET A 1 -13.18 3.40 -15.22
CA MET A 1 -11.93 4.18 -15.31
C MET A 1 -11.22 3.83 -16.60
N ASN A 2 -10.89 4.81 -17.44
CA ASN A 2 -10.23 4.59 -18.72
C ASN A 2 -8.68 4.46 -18.54
N LYS A 3 -7.97 4.04 -19.63
CA LYS A 3 -6.52 3.86 -19.61
C LYS A 3 -5.75 5.15 -19.29
N LYS A 4 -6.21 6.29 -19.87
CA LYS A 4 -5.60 7.61 -19.64
C LYS A 4 -5.69 8.02 -18.16
N GLU A 5 -6.85 7.85 -17.53
CA GLU A 5 -7.05 8.19 -16.09
C GLU A 5 -6.11 7.39 -15.18
N LYS A 6 -5.88 6.10 -15.48
CA LYS A 6 -4.91 5.27 -14.73
C LYS A 6 -3.49 5.81 -14.82
N ILE A 7 -3.06 6.13 -16.03
CA ILE A 7 -1.71 6.64 -16.29
C ILE A 7 -1.51 7.97 -15.55
N ILE A 8 -2.47 8.89 -15.63
CA ILE A 8 -2.40 10.19 -14.94
C ILE A 8 -2.26 10.00 -13.43
N ILE A 9 -3.08 9.14 -12.81
CA ILE A 9 -3.02 8.89 -11.37
C ILE A 9 -1.65 8.34 -10.98
N ILE A 10 -1.14 7.33 -11.69
CA ILE A 10 0.17 6.74 -11.40
C ILE A 10 1.29 7.77 -11.58
N SER A 11 1.35 8.46 -12.71
CA SER A 11 2.41 9.43 -12.99
C SER A 11 2.42 10.57 -11.96
N PHE A 12 1.24 11.08 -11.61
CA PHE A 12 1.14 12.15 -10.61
C PHE A 12 1.50 11.65 -9.21
N SER A 13 1.14 10.41 -8.87
CA SER A 13 1.54 9.79 -7.60
C SER A 13 3.05 9.57 -7.52
N ILE A 14 3.70 9.19 -8.62
CA ILE A 14 5.17 9.04 -8.67
C ILE A 14 5.84 10.40 -8.46
N LEU A 15 5.42 11.44 -9.17
CA LEU A 15 5.98 12.79 -9.02
C LEU A 15 5.84 13.32 -7.60
N LEU A 16 4.65 13.21 -7.02
CA LEU A 16 4.40 13.62 -5.64
C LEU A 16 5.16 12.74 -4.64
N GLY A 17 5.29 11.44 -4.89
CA GLY A 17 6.05 10.51 -4.06
C GLY A 17 7.54 10.88 -4.02
N ILE A 18 8.13 11.19 -5.18
CA ILE A 18 9.52 11.68 -5.28
C ILE A 18 9.67 13.01 -4.52
N PHE A 19 8.72 13.93 -4.69
CA PHE A 19 8.73 15.20 -3.97
C PHE A 19 8.67 15.01 -2.46
N MET A 20 7.75 14.19 -1.96
CA MET A 20 7.62 13.88 -0.55
C MET A 20 8.87 13.20 0.01
N TYR A 21 9.46 12.26 -0.74
CA TYR A 21 10.73 11.65 -0.36
C TYR A 21 11.83 12.70 -0.17
N ASN A 22 12.04 13.57 -1.16
CA ASN A 22 13.07 14.62 -1.06
C ASN A 22 12.81 15.64 0.04
N LEU A 23 11.54 15.85 0.42
CA LEU A 23 11.17 16.79 1.47
C LEU A 23 11.47 16.23 2.87
N PHE A 24 11.22 14.93 3.10
CA PHE A 24 11.27 14.31 4.43
C PHE A 24 12.51 13.45 4.66
N LEU A 25 13.13 12.94 3.61
CA LEU A 25 14.29 12.06 3.68
C LEU A 25 15.45 12.68 2.90
N SER A 26 16.34 13.38 3.60
CA SER A 26 17.56 13.91 3.01
C SER A 26 18.66 12.87 3.11
N GLY A 27 19.02 12.23 1.98
CA GLY A 27 20.19 11.39 1.89
C GLY A 27 19.95 9.96 1.38
N PHE A 28 21.03 9.30 0.98
CA PHE A 28 21.04 7.94 0.43
C PHE A 28 21.46 6.91 1.47
N TYR A 29 21.04 7.06 2.71
CA TYR A 29 21.48 6.23 3.81
C TYR A 29 20.37 5.25 4.21
N SER A 30 20.69 3.96 4.18
CA SER A 30 19.84 2.93 4.77
C SER A 30 20.29 2.67 6.21
N ILE A 31 19.32 2.48 7.12
CA ILE A 31 19.61 2.18 8.54
C ILE A 31 20.48 0.92 8.68
N ASP A 32 20.34 -0.04 7.76
CA ASP A 32 21.05 -1.32 7.82
C ASP A 32 22.39 -1.32 7.05
N THR A 33 22.80 -0.18 6.51
CA THR A 33 23.98 -0.10 5.62
C THR A 33 25.24 -0.62 6.28
N GLU A 34 25.55 -0.18 7.50
CA GLU A 34 26.78 -0.57 8.21
C GLU A 34 26.83 -2.07 8.52
N ARG A 35 25.71 -2.67 8.87
CA ARG A 35 25.61 -4.11 9.14
C ARG A 35 25.81 -4.92 7.88
N ILE A 36 25.20 -4.51 6.77
CA ILE A 36 25.33 -5.19 5.49
C ILE A 36 26.78 -5.05 4.97
N ASP A 37 27.39 -3.87 5.12
CA ASP A 37 28.80 -3.66 4.72
C ASP A 37 29.75 -4.56 5.50
N SER A 38 29.53 -4.75 6.80
CA SER A 38 30.41 -5.57 7.64
C SER A 38 30.21 -7.08 7.46
N GLN A 39 29.00 -7.53 7.17
CA GLN A 39 28.63 -8.96 7.16
C GLN A 39 28.34 -9.50 5.74
N GLY A 40 28.04 -8.63 4.79
CA GLY A 40 27.50 -8.98 3.46
C GLY A 40 26.01 -9.28 3.48
N TYR A 41 25.39 -9.20 2.29
CA TYR A 41 23.95 -9.38 2.13
C TYR A 41 23.42 -10.73 2.62
N PHE A 42 24.16 -11.83 2.34
CA PHE A 42 23.73 -13.17 2.67
C PHE A 42 23.69 -13.39 4.19
N ASP A 43 24.79 -13.10 4.88
CA ASP A 43 24.90 -13.33 6.32
C ASP A 43 23.97 -12.42 7.11
N TYR A 44 23.83 -11.15 6.70
CA TYR A 44 22.85 -10.24 7.27
C TYR A 44 21.43 -10.79 7.15
N ALA A 45 21.05 -11.25 5.95
CA ALA A 45 19.68 -11.71 5.70
C ALA A 45 19.34 -13.00 6.46
N ILE A 46 20.23 -13.99 6.46
CA ILE A 46 19.97 -15.33 6.98
C ILE A 46 20.29 -15.46 8.46
N LYS A 47 21.46 -14.94 8.89
CA LYS A 47 21.96 -15.17 10.25
C LYS A 47 21.56 -14.09 11.25
N ASP A 48 21.43 -12.84 10.79
CA ASP A 48 21.30 -11.71 11.71
C ASP A 48 19.89 -11.14 11.78
N ALA A 49 19.28 -10.69 10.69
CA ALA A 49 18.07 -9.90 10.72
C ALA A 49 16.81 -10.60 10.18
N TYR A 50 16.70 -10.78 8.87
CA TYR A 50 15.41 -11.02 8.25
C TYR A 50 14.75 -12.36 8.62
N ILE A 51 15.52 -13.43 8.79
CA ILE A 51 14.97 -14.73 9.24
C ILE A 51 14.50 -14.65 10.68
N LYS A 52 15.28 -14.02 11.56
CA LYS A 52 14.90 -13.86 12.98
C LYS A 52 13.64 -13.02 13.15
N ASP A 53 13.48 -12.00 12.29
CA ASP A 53 12.31 -11.12 12.27
C ASP A 53 11.10 -11.72 11.54
N GLY A 54 11.23 -12.92 10.98
CA GLY A 54 10.17 -13.58 10.19
C GLY A 54 9.92 -12.93 8.82
N ARG A 55 10.85 -12.12 8.31
CA ARG A 55 10.77 -11.46 7.00
C ARG A 55 11.29 -12.37 5.90
N ILE A 56 10.61 -13.49 5.67
CA ILE A 56 11.08 -14.56 4.78
C ILE A 56 11.35 -14.06 3.37
N PHE A 57 10.49 -13.19 2.83
CA PHE A 57 10.65 -12.64 1.48
C PHE A 57 11.88 -11.74 1.36
N SER A 58 12.10 -10.84 2.33
CA SER A 58 13.31 -10.04 2.40
C SER A 58 14.55 -10.92 2.51
N ALA A 59 14.52 -11.97 3.34
CA ALA A 59 15.62 -12.90 3.50
C ALA A 59 16.00 -13.58 2.18
N ILE A 60 15.03 -14.09 1.42
CA ILE A 60 15.28 -14.73 0.12
C ILE A 60 15.92 -13.74 -0.86
N ILE A 61 15.36 -12.54 -0.98
CA ILE A 61 15.85 -11.54 -1.94
C ILE A 61 17.28 -11.11 -1.59
N PHE A 62 17.54 -10.82 -0.33
CA PHE A 62 18.86 -10.37 0.10
C PHE A 62 19.89 -11.50 0.08
N ALA A 63 19.49 -12.76 0.35
CA ALA A 63 20.36 -13.89 0.12
C ALA A 63 20.78 -14.02 -1.36
N LEU A 64 19.82 -13.79 -2.29
CA LEU A 64 20.13 -13.76 -3.72
C LEU A 64 21.04 -12.58 -4.11
N LEU A 65 20.86 -11.41 -3.49
CA LEU A 65 21.75 -10.27 -3.68
C LEU A 65 23.19 -10.55 -3.23
N GLY A 66 23.38 -11.43 -2.26
CA GLY A 66 24.70 -11.90 -1.83
C GLY A 66 25.55 -12.57 -2.93
N PHE A 67 24.90 -13.04 -4.01
CA PHE A 67 25.60 -13.57 -5.20
C PHE A 67 25.91 -12.47 -6.22
N THR A 68 25.59 -11.22 -5.95
CA THR A 68 25.86 -10.09 -6.84
C THR A 68 26.92 -9.18 -6.24
N ASN A 69 27.63 -8.46 -7.10
CA ASN A 69 28.63 -7.46 -6.68
C ASN A 69 28.01 -6.04 -6.63
N LEU A 70 26.69 -5.93 -6.39
CA LEU A 70 26.01 -4.65 -6.36
C LEU A 70 26.34 -3.89 -5.08
N SER A 71 26.70 -2.62 -5.22
CA SER A 71 26.90 -1.76 -4.05
C SER A 71 25.60 -1.53 -3.31
N ILE A 72 25.68 -1.36 -1.99
CA ILE A 72 24.50 -1.09 -1.14
C ILE A 72 23.75 0.15 -1.62
N LYS A 73 24.45 1.19 -2.04
CA LYS A 73 23.86 2.40 -2.61
C LYS A 73 23.00 2.09 -3.84
N THR A 74 23.50 1.25 -4.74
CA THR A 74 22.77 0.84 -5.95
C THR A 74 21.51 0.06 -5.58
N VAL A 75 21.62 -0.90 -4.67
CA VAL A 75 20.49 -1.70 -4.18
C VAL A 75 19.46 -0.80 -3.51
N TYR A 76 19.89 0.10 -2.63
CA TYR A 76 18.99 1.03 -1.94
C TYR A 76 18.23 1.93 -2.93
N LEU A 77 18.90 2.57 -3.87
CA LEU A 77 18.27 3.45 -4.85
C LEU A 77 17.28 2.71 -5.76
N THR A 78 17.64 1.49 -6.17
CA THR A 78 16.74 0.64 -6.97
C THR A 78 15.50 0.26 -6.17
N ASN A 79 15.68 -0.15 -4.91
CA ASN A 79 14.58 -0.52 -4.02
C ASN A 79 13.67 0.68 -3.71
N LEU A 80 14.24 1.87 -3.54
CA LEU A 80 13.49 3.11 -3.38
C LEU A 80 12.62 3.41 -4.61
N GLY A 81 13.19 3.32 -5.81
CA GLY A 81 12.44 3.53 -7.05
C GLY A 81 11.28 2.53 -7.20
N ILE A 82 11.53 1.26 -6.91
CA ILE A 82 10.51 0.20 -6.90
C ILE A 82 9.45 0.50 -5.83
N SER A 83 9.84 0.94 -4.64
CA SER A 83 8.93 1.31 -3.55
C SER A 83 7.96 2.42 -3.96
N ILE A 84 8.46 3.50 -4.55
CA ILE A 84 7.63 4.62 -5.03
C ILE A 84 6.65 4.14 -6.10
N LEU A 85 7.07 3.26 -7.01
CA LEU A 85 6.21 2.69 -8.02
C LEU A 85 5.09 1.83 -7.41
N ILE A 86 5.41 0.96 -6.46
CA ILE A 86 4.45 0.08 -5.77
C ILE A 86 3.44 0.91 -4.98
N LEU A 87 3.90 1.94 -4.25
CA LEU A 87 3.01 2.85 -3.53
C LEU A 87 2.09 3.62 -4.49
N SER A 88 2.60 4.05 -5.64
CA SER A 88 1.78 4.72 -6.66
C SER A 88 0.69 3.80 -7.24
N ILE A 89 1.01 2.51 -7.42
CA ILE A 89 0.00 1.49 -7.77
C ILE A 89 -1.00 1.32 -6.63
N SER A 90 -0.56 1.35 -5.38
CA SER A 90 -1.42 1.26 -4.19
C SER A 90 -2.41 2.42 -4.10
N VAL A 91 -1.97 3.64 -4.41
CA VAL A 91 -2.87 4.82 -4.55
C VAL A 91 -3.96 4.55 -5.57
N LEU A 92 -3.58 4.04 -6.75
CA LEU A 92 -4.54 3.72 -7.81
C LEU A 92 -5.57 2.67 -7.34
N GLU A 93 -5.15 1.65 -6.60
CA GLU A 93 -6.07 0.60 -6.14
C GLU A 93 -7.04 1.14 -5.08
N ILE A 94 -6.59 1.94 -4.12
CA ILE A 94 -7.48 2.60 -3.15
C ILE A 94 -8.45 3.54 -3.84
N TYR A 95 -7.97 4.34 -4.79
CA TYR A 95 -8.83 5.20 -5.59
C TYR A 95 -9.93 4.41 -6.32
N LYS A 96 -9.61 3.25 -6.90
CA LYS A 96 -10.60 2.36 -7.53
C LYS A 96 -11.62 1.84 -6.52
N ILE A 97 -11.17 1.43 -5.34
CA ILE A 97 -12.05 0.94 -4.27
C ILE A 97 -13.04 2.03 -3.86
N LEU A 98 -12.56 3.24 -3.57
CA LEU A 98 -13.40 4.37 -3.19
C LEU A 98 -14.45 4.69 -4.27
N ASN A 99 -14.05 4.72 -5.53
CA ASN A 99 -14.98 4.94 -6.64
C ASN A 99 -16.04 3.83 -6.80
N LYS A 100 -15.71 2.59 -6.46
CA LYS A 100 -16.68 1.49 -6.47
C LYS A 100 -17.65 1.56 -5.29
N ILE A 101 -17.16 1.91 -4.12
CA ILE A 101 -18.01 2.08 -2.93
C ILE A 101 -19.00 3.24 -3.14
N LYS A 102 -18.51 4.38 -3.60
CA LYS A 102 -19.33 5.57 -3.84
C LYS A 102 -18.94 6.23 -5.16
N PRO A 103 -19.62 5.88 -6.28
CA PRO A 103 -19.38 6.52 -7.57
C PRO A 103 -19.57 8.04 -7.47
N THR A 104 -18.66 8.80 -8.10
CA THR A 104 -18.61 10.26 -7.91
C THR A 104 -18.52 11.03 -9.22
N ASN A 105 -18.95 12.29 -9.16
CA ASN A 105 -18.78 13.30 -10.21
C ASN A 105 -17.31 13.76 -10.27
N ASN A 106 -16.92 14.40 -11.37
CA ASN A 106 -15.52 14.81 -11.63
C ASN A 106 -14.89 15.64 -10.50
N LYS A 107 -15.62 16.55 -9.86
CA LYS A 107 -15.10 17.35 -8.72
C LYS A 107 -14.68 16.49 -7.52
N LYS A 108 -15.39 15.41 -7.23
CA LYS A 108 -15.07 14.50 -6.10
C LYS A 108 -13.99 13.49 -6.46
N LYS A 109 -13.66 13.29 -7.73
CA LYS A 109 -12.54 12.44 -8.15
C LYS A 109 -11.20 12.96 -7.65
N ILE A 110 -10.99 14.27 -7.66
CA ILE A 110 -9.78 14.90 -7.11
C ILE A 110 -9.68 14.63 -5.63
N LEU A 111 -10.76 14.77 -4.87
CA LEU A 111 -10.78 14.47 -3.44
C LEU A 111 -10.41 13.00 -3.17
N TYR A 112 -10.94 12.06 -3.97
CA TYR A 112 -10.60 10.64 -3.83
C TYR A 112 -9.13 10.36 -4.13
N PHE A 113 -8.57 11.05 -5.13
CA PHE A 113 -7.14 10.97 -5.39
C PHE A 113 -6.32 11.47 -4.20
N ILE A 114 -6.65 12.67 -3.66
CA ILE A 114 -5.95 13.24 -2.50
C ILE A 114 -6.03 12.30 -1.29
N VAL A 115 -7.22 11.79 -0.96
CA VAL A 115 -7.41 10.85 0.16
C VAL A 115 -6.60 9.56 -0.06
N SER A 116 -6.63 9.01 -1.28
CA SER A 116 -5.86 7.79 -1.60
C SER A 116 -4.36 8.03 -1.51
N PHE A 117 -3.89 9.19 -1.98
CA PHE A 117 -2.50 9.59 -1.92
C PHE A 117 -2.03 9.77 -0.48
N LEU A 118 -2.72 10.59 0.32
CA LEU A 118 -2.38 10.83 1.73
C LEU A 118 -2.45 9.56 2.59
N TYR A 119 -3.35 8.64 2.25
CA TYR A 119 -3.42 7.35 2.93
C TYR A 119 -2.16 6.50 2.68
N VAL A 120 -1.70 6.45 1.43
CA VAL A 120 -0.55 5.63 1.02
C VAL A 120 0.77 6.31 1.30
N PHE A 121 0.90 7.59 0.98
CA PHE A 121 2.11 8.40 1.23
C PHE A 121 1.99 9.18 2.55
N ASN A 122 1.61 8.50 3.63
CA ASN A 122 1.65 9.11 4.97
C ASN A 122 3.09 9.10 5.51
N PHE A 123 3.31 9.90 6.56
CA PHE A 123 4.64 10.05 7.15
C PHE A 123 5.28 8.71 7.57
N THR A 124 4.50 7.82 8.17
CA THR A 124 5.00 6.51 8.61
C THR A 124 5.51 5.65 7.44
N LEU A 125 4.79 5.65 6.30
CA LEU A 125 5.22 4.87 5.14
C LEU A 125 6.41 5.51 4.43
N ILE A 126 6.55 6.83 4.47
CA ILE A 126 7.74 7.52 3.97
C ILE A 126 8.94 7.17 4.84
N ASP A 127 8.78 7.14 6.16
CA ASP A 127 9.83 6.74 7.10
C ASP A 127 10.32 5.32 6.84
N ILE A 128 9.43 4.39 6.51
CA ILE A 128 9.77 3.02 6.12
C ILE A 128 10.72 2.98 4.89
N MET A 129 10.70 3.98 4.02
CA MET A 129 11.57 4.03 2.84
C MET A 129 13.07 4.18 3.18
N GLN A 130 13.43 4.48 4.42
CA GLN A 130 14.81 4.49 4.90
C GLN A 130 15.40 3.07 4.98
N PHE A 131 14.55 2.04 5.08
CA PHE A 131 15.01 0.67 5.13
C PHE A 131 15.34 0.14 3.73
N ILE A 132 16.42 -0.62 3.64
CA ILE A 132 16.89 -1.18 2.35
C ILE A 132 15.88 -2.18 1.75
N ASP A 133 15.06 -2.83 2.58
CA ASP A 133 14.02 -3.77 2.18
C ASP A 133 12.62 -3.13 2.07
N SER A 134 12.54 -1.81 2.05
CA SER A 134 11.28 -1.05 2.00
C SER A 134 10.33 -1.49 0.89
N PHE A 135 10.83 -1.91 -0.26
CA PHE A 135 10.00 -2.37 -1.37
C PHE A 135 9.20 -3.64 -1.01
N VAL A 136 9.74 -4.55 -0.19
CA VAL A 136 9.04 -5.76 0.27
C VAL A 136 7.91 -5.39 1.22
N ILE A 137 8.14 -4.42 2.11
CA ILE A 137 7.12 -3.88 3.00
C ILE A 137 5.98 -3.24 2.17
N ASN A 138 6.33 -2.48 1.15
CA ASN A 138 5.35 -1.83 0.27
C ASN A 138 4.58 -2.83 -0.61
N ILE A 139 5.21 -3.93 -1.03
CA ILE A 139 4.52 -5.07 -1.65
C ILE A 139 3.47 -5.66 -0.70
N SER A 140 3.80 -5.84 0.57
CA SER A 140 2.83 -6.31 1.58
C SER A 140 1.60 -5.40 1.64
N ILE A 141 1.80 -4.09 1.68
CA ILE A 141 0.71 -3.10 1.68
C ILE A 141 -0.16 -3.23 0.43
N LEU A 142 0.44 -3.33 -0.75
CA LEU A 142 -0.30 -3.51 -2.01
C LEU A 142 -1.15 -4.79 -1.99
N PHE A 143 -0.59 -5.90 -1.53
CA PHE A 143 -1.33 -7.16 -1.44
C PHE A 143 -2.45 -7.12 -0.41
N PHE A 144 -2.30 -6.41 0.71
CA PHE A 144 -3.39 -6.18 1.64
C PHE A 144 -4.52 -5.34 1.03
N ILE A 145 -4.21 -4.30 0.29
CA ILE A 145 -5.20 -3.51 -0.46
C ILE A 145 -5.95 -4.40 -1.47
N LYS A 146 -5.23 -5.25 -2.20
CA LYS A 146 -5.83 -6.24 -3.11
C LYS A 146 -6.71 -7.26 -2.39
N SER A 147 -6.30 -7.71 -1.21
CA SER A 147 -7.09 -8.59 -0.35
C SER A 147 -8.43 -7.95 0.00
N LEU A 148 -8.41 -6.69 0.45
CA LEU A 148 -9.63 -5.93 0.77
C LEU A 148 -10.53 -5.74 -0.46
N GLU A 149 -9.95 -5.39 -1.60
CA GLU A 149 -10.70 -5.27 -2.85
C GLU A 149 -11.43 -6.58 -3.17
N LYS A 150 -10.72 -7.73 -3.12
CA LYS A 150 -11.32 -9.03 -3.46
C LYS A 150 -12.35 -9.49 -2.45
N SER A 151 -12.08 -9.33 -1.16
CA SER A 151 -12.97 -9.78 -0.09
C SER A 151 -14.22 -8.93 0.02
N ILE A 152 -14.06 -7.60 0.03
CA ILE A 152 -15.14 -6.66 0.36
C ILE A 152 -15.93 -6.29 -0.90
N ILE A 153 -15.25 -5.92 -1.99
CA ILE A 153 -15.91 -5.41 -3.19
C ILE A 153 -16.41 -6.54 -4.08
N TYR A 154 -15.55 -7.53 -4.36
CA TYR A 154 -15.90 -8.65 -5.24
C TYR A 154 -16.48 -9.86 -4.52
N LYS A 155 -16.56 -9.83 -3.17
CA LYS A 155 -17.04 -10.93 -2.33
C LYS A 155 -16.33 -12.27 -2.59
N ASN A 156 -15.12 -12.24 -3.16
CA ASN A 156 -14.29 -13.41 -3.43
C ASN A 156 -13.33 -13.63 -2.26
N ARG A 157 -13.83 -14.27 -1.20
CA ARG A 157 -13.08 -14.50 0.05
C ARG A 157 -11.83 -15.35 -0.16
N LYS A 158 -11.87 -16.36 -1.06
CA LYS A 158 -10.72 -17.23 -1.33
C LYS A 158 -9.54 -16.45 -1.91
N LYS A 159 -9.78 -15.61 -2.93
CA LYS A 159 -8.74 -14.75 -3.51
C LYS A 159 -8.28 -13.67 -2.51
N GLY A 160 -9.20 -13.11 -1.74
CA GLY A 160 -8.86 -12.16 -0.69
C GLY A 160 -7.92 -12.77 0.35
N PHE A 161 -8.24 -13.96 0.84
CA PHE A 161 -7.39 -14.69 1.78
C PHE A 161 -5.99 -14.99 1.20
N LEU A 162 -5.91 -15.44 -0.06
CA LEU A 162 -4.62 -15.69 -0.71
C LEU A 162 -3.74 -14.43 -0.76
N TYR A 163 -4.32 -13.28 -1.13
CA TYR A 163 -3.58 -12.01 -1.12
C TYR A 163 -3.14 -11.60 0.29
N ALA A 164 -4.00 -11.78 1.32
CA ALA A 164 -3.61 -11.50 2.70
C ALA A 164 -2.45 -12.40 3.16
N LEU A 165 -2.50 -13.68 2.80
CA LEU A 165 -1.43 -14.63 3.12
C LEU A 165 -0.09 -14.20 2.50
N ILE A 166 -0.08 -13.85 1.21
CA ILE A 166 1.13 -13.35 0.53
C ILE A 166 1.64 -12.08 1.24
N ALA A 167 0.75 -11.16 1.60
CA ALA A 167 1.14 -9.93 2.31
C ALA A 167 1.83 -10.22 3.64
N ILE A 168 1.31 -11.15 4.43
CA ILE A 168 1.90 -11.54 5.72
C ILE A 168 3.29 -12.17 5.52
N PHE A 169 3.47 -13.01 4.49
CA PHE A 169 4.79 -13.57 4.16
C PHE A 169 5.79 -12.50 3.72
N CYS A 170 5.33 -11.42 3.08
CA CYS A 170 6.20 -10.30 2.76
C CYS A 170 6.62 -9.55 4.04
N TYR A 171 5.65 -9.10 4.83
CA TYR A 171 5.93 -8.37 6.07
C TYR A 171 4.74 -8.36 7.03
N GLN A 172 4.85 -9.07 8.14
CA GLN A 172 3.79 -9.18 9.13
C GLN A 172 3.50 -7.89 9.90
N GLY A 173 4.45 -6.97 10.01
CA GLY A 173 4.26 -5.69 10.68
C GLY A 173 3.19 -4.79 10.06
N THR A 174 2.72 -5.09 8.83
CA THR A 174 1.63 -4.37 8.18
C THR A 174 0.22 -4.86 8.57
N VAL A 175 0.10 -5.96 9.35
CA VAL A 175 -1.19 -6.52 9.77
C VAL A 175 -2.08 -5.51 10.53
N PRO A 176 -1.57 -4.73 11.49
CA PRO A 176 -2.39 -3.70 12.16
C PRO A 176 -2.98 -2.67 11.20
N VAL A 177 -2.19 -2.23 10.21
CA VAL A 177 -2.65 -1.29 9.16
C VAL A 177 -3.74 -1.93 8.30
N TYR A 178 -3.60 -3.22 7.97
CA TYR A 178 -4.62 -3.97 7.25
C TYR A 178 -5.93 -4.04 8.02
N ILE A 179 -5.89 -4.37 9.31
CA ILE A 179 -7.09 -4.46 10.18
C ILE A 179 -7.79 -3.10 10.26
N ALA A 180 -7.04 -2.03 10.52
CA ALA A 180 -7.60 -0.67 10.59
C ALA A 180 -8.24 -0.26 9.26
N THR A 181 -7.60 -0.57 8.13
CA THR A 181 -8.13 -0.27 6.79
C THR A 181 -9.39 -1.08 6.49
N ALA A 182 -9.41 -2.37 6.85
CA ALA A 182 -10.58 -3.22 6.69
C ALA A 182 -11.77 -2.66 7.47
N PHE A 183 -11.54 -2.24 8.72
CA PHE A 183 -12.56 -1.64 9.56
C PHE A 183 -13.12 -0.34 8.94
N LEU A 184 -12.26 0.56 8.48
CA LEU A 184 -12.67 1.80 7.81
C LEU A 184 -13.52 1.52 6.56
N PHE A 185 -13.15 0.55 5.73
CA PHE A 185 -13.94 0.19 4.55
C PHE A 185 -15.28 -0.43 4.92
N CYS A 186 -15.35 -1.24 5.96
CA CYS A 186 -16.62 -1.77 6.48
C CYS A 186 -17.52 -0.64 6.97
N LEU A 187 -16.99 0.34 7.72
CA LEU A 187 -17.75 1.52 8.14
C LEU A 187 -18.30 2.34 6.96
N LEU A 188 -17.47 2.58 5.92
CA LEU A 188 -17.90 3.30 4.73
C LEU A 188 -19.03 2.59 3.98
N ILE A 189 -19.03 1.26 3.94
CA ILE A 189 -20.07 0.46 3.31
C ILE A 189 -21.33 0.45 4.15
N TYR A 190 -21.18 0.30 5.47
CA TYR A 190 -22.30 0.32 6.42
C TYR A 190 -23.02 1.67 6.41
N SER A 191 -22.29 2.78 6.45
CA SER A 191 -22.85 4.14 6.38
C SER A 191 -23.68 4.35 5.11
N LYS A 192 -23.25 3.75 3.97
CA LYS A 192 -24.02 3.78 2.72
C LYS A 192 -25.35 2.99 2.81
N GLY A 193 -25.33 1.85 3.49
CA GLY A 193 -26.53 1.05 3.73
C GLY A 193 -27.54 1.78 4.61
N CYS A 194 -27.07 2.36 5.72
CA CYS A 194 -27.90 3.13 6.64
C CYS A 194 -28.53 4.37 5.97
N PHE A 195 -27.77 5.08 5.14
CA PHE A 195 -28.28 6.25 4.41
C PHE A 195 -29.35 5.88 3.36
N ARG A 196 -29.21 4.72 2.69
CA ARG A 196 -30.26 4.22 1.78
C ARG A 196 -31.55 3.88 2.51
N LEU A 197 -31.46 3.23 3.66
CA LEU A 197 -32.63 2.90 4.48
C LEU A 197 -33.36 4.16 4.98
N LEU A 198 -32.62 5.20 5.38
CA LEU A 198 -33.22 6.48 5.75
C LEU A 198 -33.89 7.17 4.54
N GLN A 199 -33.28 7.11 3.36
CA GLN A 199 -33.85 7.71 2.14
C GLN A 199 -35.14 6.98 1.67
N THR A 200 -35.19 5.65 1.80
CA THR A 200 -36.40 4.87 1.49
C THR A 200 -37.50 5.13 2.50
N SER A 201 -37.21 5.26 3.80
CA SER A 201 -38.18 5.61 4.82
C SER A 201 -38.75 7.02 4.66
N PHE A 202 -37.92 7.98 4.23
CA PHE A 202 -38.38 9.35 3.93
C PHE A 202 -39.28 9.41 2.68
N ASN A 203 -38.99 8.62 1.65
CA ASN A 203 -39.84 8.55 0.46
C ASN A 203 -41.17 7.83 0.75
N TYR A 204 -41.20 6.85 1.65
CA TYR A 204 -42.48 6.19 2.08
C TYR A 204 -43.39 7.17 2.84
N ASN A 205 -42.82 8.01 3.69
CA ASN A 205 -43.62 8.98 4.45
C ASN A 205 -44.21 10.10 3.56
N ASN A 206 -43.55 10.44 2.44
CA ASN A 206 -44.11 11.42 1.49
C ASN A 206 -45.18 10.85 0.54
N CYS A 207 -45.32 9.53 0.42
CA CYS A 207 -46.43 8.88 -0.32
C CYS A 207 -47.73 8.67 0.51
N ILE A 208 -47.68 8.89 1.82
CA ILE A 208 -48.83 8.72 2.70
C ILE A 208 -49.56 10.05 2.96
N ILE A 209 -48.98 11.17 2.54
CA ILE A 209 -49.50 12.54 2.74
C ILE A 209 -50.03 13.14 1.43
N ALA A 210 -50.05 12.41 0.33
CA ALA A 210 -50.72 12.76 -0.94
C ALA A 210 -51.90 11.89 -1.20
#